data_8dc9a9091018b19f232dca3408f782ee
#
_entry.id   8dc9a9091018b19f232dca3408f782ee
#
_cell.length_a   1.000
_cell.length_b   1.000
_cell.length_c   1.000
_cell.angle_alpha   90.00
_cell.angle_beta   90.00
_cell.angle_gamma   90.00
#
_symmetry.space_group_name_H-M   'P 1'
#
loop_
_entity.id
_entity.type
_entity.pdbx_description
1 polymer ?
#
loop_
_entity_poly.entity_id
_entity_poly.type
_entity_poly.pdbx_seq_one_letter_code
_entity_poly.pdbx_strand_id
1 'polypeptide(L)'
;MMNRRGHFTYGLIAVGLLALAFNSISETTQAAEDAEYEWKLVTMQAPWMGRDGAGILSFKGELFLLGGWNPGNRAVFPMICNNDVWSSKDGAQWTLIKPNTFKDASFDRASDWEGRHTAGYVVYKDKMWIIGGDANQRHYQNDVWNSDDGKTWNYVNKGKDVPWAPRVLHYTVVHDDKMWVIGGQNLPQFGGGDEDFFYQDAWTSTDGVEWTLVKPEEPCWSPRGMIGGTAVMNGRIWMLGGGRYDTPRVGRLFHNDVWSSADGVHWTEHTKAAPWHTRQYHDVAAWDNKLWVMEGYHVDGGNRNDVWYSADGVEWKELPNTPWKPRHAASLVVHNGVLWMIAGNNMEPDVWRLERK
;
A
#
# COMPACT_ATOMS: atom_id res chain seq x y z
N MET A 1 64.92 -43.88 27.00
CA MET A 1 65.92 -42.89 27.51
C MET A 1 65.39 -41.50 27.31
N MET A 2 65.27 -40.77 28.39
CA MET A 2 65.27 -39.30 28.54
C MET A 2 64.32 -38.46 27.66
N ASN A 3 63.25 -38.00 28.22
CA ASN A 3 63.07 -36.79 29.06
C ASN A 3 63.45 -35.47 28.37
N ARG A 4 62.45 -34.59 28.14
CA ARG A 4 62.40 -33.26 28.75
C ARG A 4 61.10 -32.52 28.43
N ARG A 5 60.55 -31.94 29.46
CA ARG A 5 59.44 -31.05 29.63
C ARG A 5 59.78 -29.67 29.05
N GLY A 6 58.77 -28.93 28.64
CA GLY A 6 58.84 -27.50 28.43
C GLY A 6 57.46 -26.89 28.33
N HIS A 7 57.08 -26.13 29.34
CA HIS A 7 55.89 -25.32 29.49
C HIS A 7 55.73 -24.27 28.38
N PHE A 8 54.49 -24.00 27.98
CA PHE A 8 54.03 -22.62 27.83
C PHE A 8 52.51 -22.54 27.96
N THR A 9 52.07 -21.98 29.04
CA THR A 9 50.76 -21.39 29.26
C THR A 9 50.82 -19.88 28.99
N TYR A 10 49.64 -19.31 28.69
CA TYR A 10 49.22 -17.91 28.57
C TYR A 10 49.23 -17.28 27.17
N GLY A 11 48.01 -17.02 26.70
CA GLY A 11 47.76 -16.17 25.59
C GLY A 11 46.38 -16.31 24.92
N LEU A 12 45.30 -16.41 25.69
CA LEU A 12 43.95 -16.42 25.13
C LEU A 12 42.93 -15.87 26.15
N ILE A 13 43.07 -14.61 26.51
CA ILE A 13 42.00 -13.85 27.21
C ILE A 13 42.21 -12.37 26.86
N ALA A 14 41.83 -11.93 25.68
CA ALA A 14 41.64 -10.49 25.36
C ALA A 14 40.76 -10.20 24.16
N VAL A 15 40.33 -11.19 23.36
CA VAL A 15 39.55 -10.94 22.13
C VAL A 15 38.05 -11.13 22.33
N GLY A 16 37.64 -11.87 23.39
CA GLY A 16 36.23 -12.17 23.61
C GLY A 16 35.40 -11.04 24.26
N LEU A 17 36.03 -10.10 24.95
CA LEU A 17 35.29 -9.04 25.67
C LEU A 17 34.92 -7.80 24.79
N LEU A 18 35.66 -7.52 23.70
CA LEU A 18 35.32 -6.43 22.82
C LEU A 18 34.18 -6.79 21.87
N ALA A 19 34.08 -8.03 21.38
CA ALA A 19 32.99 -8.48 20.51
C ALA A 19 31.63 -8.54 21.23
N LEU A 20 31.64 -8.92 22.51
CA LEU A 20 30.41 -8.95 23.33
C LEU A 20 29.90 -7.55 23.70
N ALA A 21 30.79 -6.57 23.84
CA ALA A 21 30.40 -5.18 24.13
C ALA A 21 29.81 -4.47 22.89
N PHE A 22 30.31 -4.75 21.69
CA PHE A 22 29.75 -4.18 20.45
C PHE A 22 28.42 -4.79 20.08
N ASN A 23 28.22 -6.09 20.23
CA ASN A 23 26.92 -6.74 20.01
C ASN A 23 25.88 -6.29 21.05
N SER A 24 26.27 -6.14 22.33
CA SER A 24 25.33 -5.68 23.36
C SER A 24 24.92 -4.21 23.21
N ILE A 25 25.78 -3.37 22.68
CA ILE A 25 25.45 -1.95 22.39
C ILE A 25 24.54 -1.86 21.16
N SER A 26 24.77 -2.66 20.12
CA SER A 26 23.91 -2.73 18.93
C SER A 26 22.53 -3.29 19.26
N GLU A 27 22.43 -4.38 20.03
CA GLU A 27 21.16 -4.96 20.47
C GLU A 27 20.40 -4.04 21.45
N THR A 28 21.09 -3.32 22.33
CA THR A 28 20.42 -2.39 23.25
C THR A 28 19.95 -1.11 22.57
N THR A 29 20.64 -0.61 21.54
CA THR A 29 20.18 0.52 20.75
C THR A 29 18.98 0.12 19.87
N GLN A 30 18.99 -1.05 19.26
CA GLN A 30 17.85 -1.57 18.49
C GLN A 30 16.63 -1.76 19.40
N ALA A 31 16.78 -2.44 20.54
CA ALA A 31 15.68 -2.64 21.49
C ALA A 31 15.13 -1.32 22.08
N ALA A 32 15.95 -0.27 22.17
CA ALA A 32 15.50 1.04 22.63
C ALA A 32 14.72 1.81 21.55
N GLU A 33 15.09 1.68 20.26
CA GLU A 33 14.34 2.25 19.13
C GLU A 33 13.02 1.49 18.91
N ASP A 34 13.01 0.15 19.02
CA ASP A 34 11.79 -0.66 18.90
C ASP A 34 10.80 -0.39 20.05
N ALA A 35 11.28 0.11 21.18
CA ALA A 35 10.44 0.58 22.28
C ALA A 35 9.76 1.93 21.97
N GLU A 36 10.14 2.61 20.90
CA GLU A 36 9.56 3.90 20.51
C GLU A 36 8.17 3.77 19.87
N TYR A 37 7.83 2.61 19.30
CA TYR A 37 6.56 2.38 18.62
C TYR A 37 5.78 1.25 19.27
N GLU A 38 4.45 1.37 19.25
CA GLU A 38 3.53 0.37 19.78
C GLU A 38 2.28 0.23 18.92
N TRP A 39 1.96 -1.00 18.55
CA TRP A 39 0.68 -1.33 17.92
C TRP A 39 -0.42 -1.40 18.97
N LYS A 40 -1.53 -0.71 18.71
CA LYS A 40 -2.74 -0.77 19.53
C LYS A 40 -3.92 -1.28 18.72
N LEU A 41 -4.59 -2.27 19.27
CA LEU A 41 -5.88 -2.70 18.77
C LEU A 41 -6.93 -1.64 19.11
N VAL A 42 -7.65 -1.15 18.10
CA VAL A 42 -8.77 -0.23 18.28
C VAL A 42 -10.07 -1.02 18.36
N THR A 43 -10.33 -1.91 17.40
CA THR A 43 -11.45 -2.84 17.44
C THR A 43 -11.16 -4.09 16.60
N MET A 44 -11.70 -5.24 17.02
CA MET A 44 -11.71 -6.48 16.22
C MET A 44 -13.00 -6.64 15.41
N GLN A 45 -14.00 -5.81 15.65
CA GLN A 45 -15.37 -5.98 15.15
C GLN A 45 -15.95 -4.63 14.74
N ALA A 46 -15.38 -4.02 13.70
CA ALA A 46 -16.05 -2.90 13.06
C ALA A 46 -17.36 -3.37 12.39
N PRO A 47 -18.35 -2.49 12.18
CA PRO A 47 -19.66 -2.89 11.66
C PRO A 47 -19.67 -3.23 10.17
N TRP A 48 -18.62 -2.89 9.44
CA TRP A 48 -18.44 -3.25 8.03
C TRP A 48 -17.89 -4.66 7.88
N MET A 49 -18.16 -5.29 6.75
CA MET A 49 -17.65 -6.63 6.46
C MET A 49 -16.14 -6.58 6.17
N GLY A 50 -15.40 -7.59 6.63
CA GLY A 50 -13.99 -7.78 6.28
C GLY A 50 -13.79 -7.71 4.77
N ARG A 51 -12.72 -7.03 4.33
CA ARG A 51 -12.46 -6.73 2.92
C ARG A 51 -10.99 -6.47 2.66
N ASP A 52 -10.54 -6.64 1.44
CA ASP A 52 -9.23 -6.21 1.01
C ASP A 52 -9.27 -5.17 -0.11
N GLY A 53 -8.14 -4.52 -0.38
CA GLY A 53 -7.99 -3.53 -1.44
C GLY A 53 -8.99 -2.38 -1.37
N ALA A 54 -9.49 -2.07 -0.17
CA ALA A 54 -10.36 -0.92 0.08
C ALA A 54 -9.54 0.37 0.10
N GLY A 55 -10.20 1.50 -0.13
CA GLY A 55 -9.63 2.81 0.13
C GLY A 55 -9.81 3.21 1.59
N ILE A 56 -8.76 3.78 2.20
CA ILE A 56 -8.89 4.50 3.48
C ILE A 56 -8.32 5.89 3.34
N LEU A 57 -9.09 6.88 3.75
CA LEU A 57 -8.73 8.28 3.63
C LEU A 57 -8.88 9.00 4.97
N SER A 58 -7.96 9.91 5.26
CA SER A 58 -8.09 10.89 6.33
C SER A 58 -8.64 12.18 5.73
N PHE A 59 -9.89 12.50 6.02
CA PHE A 59 -10.58 13.64 5.42
C PHE A 59 -11.41 14.40 6.43
N LYS A 60 -11.24 15.72 6.50
CA LYS A 60 -11.97 16.62 7.43
C LYS A 60 -12.01 16.13 8.89
N GLY A 61 -10.90 15.52 9.36
CA GLY A 61 -10.78 15.02 10.73
C GLY A 61 -11.46 13.68 11.02
N GLU A 62 -11.88 12.96 9.98
CA GLU A 62 -12.45 11.61 10.07
C GLU A 62 -11.70 10.64 9.13
N LEU A 63 -11.76 9.36 9.49
CA LEU A 63 -11.36 8.24 8.62
C LEU A 63 -12.53 7.89 7.72
N PHE A 64 -12.28 7.66 6.44
CA PHE A 64 -13.28 7.18 5.46
C PHE A 64 -12.80 5.88 4.83
N LEU A 65 -13.57 4.80 5.00
CA LEU A 65 -13.34 3.49 4.35
C LEU A 65 -14.26 3.38 3.13
N LEU A 66 -13.69 3.07 1.96
CA LEU A 66 -14.38 3.06 0.68
C LEU A 66 -14.19 1.74 -0.06
N GLY A 67 -15.27 1.13 -0.51
CA GLY A 67 -15.22 -0.02 -1.41
C GLY A 67 -14.53 -1.26 -0.82
N GLY A 68 -13.75 -1.94 -1.65
CA GLY A 68 -13.04 -3.16 -1.29
C GLY A 68 -13.74 -4.45 -1.74
N TRP A 69 -13.01 -5.54 -1.70
CA TRP A 69 -13.39 -6.85 -2.20
C TRP A 69 -13.68 -7.83 -1.04
N ASN A 70 -14.76 -8.59 -1.15
CA ASN A 70 -15.07 -9.67 -0.21
C ASN A 70 -15.79 -10.83 -0.91
N PRO A 71 -15.09 -11.90 -1.31
CA PRO A 71 -15.67 -13.05 -2.02
C PRO A 71 -16.57 -13.91 -1.14
N GLY A 72 -16.44 -13.81 0.18
CA GLY A 72 -17.27 -14.53 1.16
C GLY A 72 -18.65 -13.93 1.36
N ASN A 73 -18.83 -12.68 0.94
CA ASN A 73 -20.12 -12.00 1.08
C ASN A 73 -21.13 -12.49 0.04
N ARG A 74 -21.91 -13.53 0.40
CA ARG A 74 -22.93 -14.12 -0.48
C ARG A 74 -24.06 -13.16 -0.83
N ALA A 75 -24.33 -12.16 0.02
CA ALA A 75 -25.33 -11.16 -0.28
C ALA A 75 -24.95 -10.31 -1.50
N VAL A 76 -23.67 -10.23 -1.87
CA VAL A 76 -23.14 -9.44 -2.95
C VAL A 76 -22.67 -10.24 -4.16
N PHE A 77 -22.59 -11.56 -4.04
CA PHE A 77 -22.20 -12.40 -5.15
C PHE A 77 -23.18 -12.31 -6.34
N PRO A 78 -22.71 -12.25 -7.60
CA PRO A 78 -21.32 -12.35 -8.06
C PRO A 78 -20.53 -11.03 -8.05
N MET A 79 -21.11 -9.90 -7.72
CA MET A 79 -20.46 -8.61 -7.59
C MET A 79 -19.79 -8.54 -6.20
N ILE A 80 -18.58 -9.03 -6.10
CA ILE A 80 -17.83 -9.21 -4.84
C ILE A 80 -17.10 -7.97 -4.35
N CYS A 81 -17.14 -6.89 -5.13
CA CYS A 81 -16.65 -5.58 -4.74
C CYS A 81 -17.78 -4.70 -4.21
N ASN A 82 -17.47 -3.84 -3.26
CA ASN A 82 -18.43 -2.94 -2.62
C ASN A 82 -18.24 -1.50 -3.14
N ASN A 83 -19.30 -0.69 -3.03
CA ASN A 83 -19.25 0.75 -3.20
C ASN A 83 -19.85 1.51 -1.99
N ASP A 84 -19.86 0.85 -0.83
CA ASP A 84 -20.23 1.49 0.42
C ASP A 84 -19.13 2.43 0.93
N VAL A 85 -19.53 3.40 1.72
CA VAL A 85 -18.64 4.34 2.38
C VAL A 85 -18.99 4.42 3.86
N TRP A 86 -17.99 4.26 4.70
CA TRP A 86 -18.09 4.35 6.15
C TRP A 86 -17.18 5.45 6.66
N SER A 87 -17.59 6.18 7.70
CA SER A 87 -16.71 7.13 8.38
C SER A 87 -16.57 6.83 9.86
N SER A 88 -15.45 7.28 10.44
CA SER A 88 -15.16 7.18 11.85
C SER A 88 -14.23 8.31 12.32
N LYS A 89 -14.48 8.83 13.51
CA LYS A 89 -13.59 9.81 14.17
C LYS A 89 -12.49 9.18 14.99
N ASP A 90 -12.71 7.96 15.44
CA ASP A 90 -11.87 7.29 16.44
C ASP A 90 -11.41 5.88 16.01
N GLY A 91 -11.84 5.43 14.81
CA GLY A 91 -11.57 4.09 14.28
C GLY A 91 -12.34 2.96 14.98
N ALA A 92 -13.01 3.24 16.10
CA ALA A 92 -13.79 2.27 16.87
C ALA A 92 -15.29 2.32 16.51
N GLN A 93 -15.83 3.51 16.42
CA GLN A 93 -17.23 3.74 16.07
C GLN A 93 -17.34 4.19 14.62
N TRP A 94 -18.03 3.42 13.80
CA TRP A 94 -18.19 3.67 12.37
C TRP A 94 -19.64 3.95 12.01
N THR A 95 -19.85 4.91 11.14
CA THR A 95 -21.14 5.30 10.57
C THR A 95 -21.18 4.98 9.09
N LEU A 96 -22.23 4.31 8.63
CA LEU A 96 -22.47 4.10 7.20
C LEU A 96 -22.94 5.42 6.56
N ILE A 97 -22.09 5.99 5.70
CA ILE A 97 -22.35 7.24 5.00
C ILE A 97 -23.08 7.00 3.69
N LYS A 98 -22.65 5.99 2.93
CA LYS A 98 -23.26 5.54 1.68
C LYS A 98 -23.43 4.03 1.73
N PRO A 99 -24.65 3.50 1.56
CA PRO A 99 -24.86 2.05 1.48
C PRO A 99 -24.26 1.48 0.18
N ASN A 100 -24.01 0.17 0.18
CA ASN A 100 -23.63 -0.55 -1.03
C ASN A 100 -24.82 -0.64 -1.98
N THR A 101 -24.78 0.16 -3.05
CA THR A 101 -25.83 0.23 -4.09
C THR A 101 -25.45 -0.54 -5.35
N PHE A 102 -24.23 -1.01 -5.48
CA PHE A 102 -23.70 -1.61 -6.71
C PHE A 102 -24.51 -2.84 -7.22
N LYS A 103 -25.34 -3.43 -6.35
CA LYS A 103 -26.19 -4.56 -6.67
C LYS A 103 -27.66 -4.24 -6.83
N ASP A 104 -28.03 -3.05 -6.47
CA ASP A 104 -29.42 -2.66 -6.56
C ASP A 104 -29.87 -2.66 -8.02
N ALA A 105 -31.09 -3.08 -8.26
CA ALA A 105 -31.64 -3.05 -9.62
C ALA A 105 -31.73 -1.62 -10.20
N SER A 106 -31.67 -0.61 -9.33
CA SER A 106 -31.66 0.81 -9.67
C SER A 106 -30.25 1.38 -9.83
N PHE A 107 -29.18 0.57 -9.70
CA PHE A 107 -27.81 1.07 -9.86
C PHE A 107 -27.59 1.66 -11.25
N ASP A 108 -27.10 2.89 -11.29
CA ASP A 108 -26.79 3.60 -12.52
C ASP A 108 -25.34 4.13 -12.46
N ARG A 109 -24.47 3.51 -13.26
CA ARG A 109 -23.05 3.91 -13.36
C ARG A 109 -22.81 5.32 -13.90
N ALA A 110 -23.84 6.01 -14.36
CA ALA A 110 -23.74 7.39 -14.76
C ALA A 110 -23.88 8.37 -13.58
N SER A 111 -24.34 7.90 -12.44
CA SER A 111 -24.61 8.69 -11.23
C SER A 111 -23.97 8.12 -9.96
N ASP A 112 -23.48 6.87 -10.00
CA ASP A 112 -22.80 6.23 -8.87
C ASP A 112 -21.65 5.34 -9.36
N TRP A 113 -20.60 5.26 -8.57
CA TRP A 113 -19.42 4.46 -8.92
C TRP A 113 -19.65 2.98 -8.64
N GLU A 114 -19.12 2.14 -9.52
CA GLU A 114 -19.16 0.70 -9.37
C GLU A 114 -18.33 0.23 -8.17
N GLY A 115 -18.78 -0.82 -7.48
CA GLY A 115 -17.99 -1.47 -6.46
C GLY A 115 -16.64 -1.90 -7.02
N ARG A 116 -15.56 -1.61 -6.30
CA ARG A 116 -14.19 -1.90 -6.77
C ARG A 116 -13.21 -2.12 -5.64
N HIS A 117 -12.12 -2.81 -5.98
CA HIS A 117 -10.91 -2.84 -5.18
C HIS A 117 -9.72 -2.41 -6.04
N THR A 118 -8.58 -2.20 -5.42
CA THR A 118 -7.33 -1.85 -6.11
C THR A 118 -7.41 -0.60 -6.99
N ALA A 119 -8.32 0.32 -6.65
CA ALA A 119 -8.40 1.64 -7.24
C ALA A 119 -7.39 2.60 -6.58
N GLY A 120 -7.17 3.74 -7.20
CA GLY A 120 -6.48 4.86 -6.57
C GLY A 120 -7.42 5.63 -5.64
N TYR A 121 -6.97 5.89 -4.42
CA TYR A 121 -7.73 6.67 -3.44
C TYR A 121 -6.84 7.78 -2.89
N VAL A 122 -7.25 9.04 -3.03
CA VAL A 122 -6.50 10.19 -2.54
C VAL A 122 -7.44 11.28 -1.99
N VAL A 123 -6.90 12.13 -1.13
CA VAL A 123 -7.52 13.42 -0.78
C VAL A 123 -6.78 14.52 -1.54
N TYR A 124 -7.53 15.31 -2.31
CA TYR A 124 -6.97 16.40 -3.05
C TYR A 124 -7.99 17.55 -3.21
N LYS A 125 -7.56 18.80 -2.99
CA LYS A 125 -8.39 20.01 -3.08
C LYS A 125 -9.73 19.86 -2.33
N ASP A 126 -9.64 19.51 -1.03
CA ASP A 126 -10.78 19.34 -0.12
C ASP A 126 -11.85 18.34 -0.63
N LYS A 127 -11.43 17.33 -1.39
CA LYS A 127 -12.27 16.23 -1.86
C LYS A 127 -11.56 14.89 -1.69
N MET A 128 -12.35 13.86 -1.50
CA MET A 128 -11.95 12.46 -1.66
C MET A 128 -12.08 12.08 -3.13
N TRP A 129 -11.12 11.32 -3.64
CA TRP A 129 -11.09 10.88 -5.04
C TRP A 129 -10.96 9.38 -5.14
N ILE A 130 -11.67 8.81 -6.13
CA ILE A 130 -11.55 7.41 -6.58
C ILE A 130 -11.12 7.45 -8.05
N ILE A 131 -10.06 6.74 -8.39
CA ILE A 131 -9.42 6.81 -9.71
C ILE A 131 -9.19 5.39 -10.23
N GLY A 132 -9.84 5.00 -11.32
CA GLY A 132 -9.68 3.70 -11.95
C GLY A 132 -9.98 2.51 -11.04
N GLY A 133 -9.29 1.39 -11.25
CA GLY A 133 -9.47 0.15 -10.49
C GLY A 133 -10.31 -0.89 -11.21
N ASP A 134 -10.65 -1.99 -10.55
CA ASP A 134 -11.56 -2.98 -11.09
C ASP A 134 -12.88 -3.05 -10.31
N ALA A 135 -13.98 -3.19 -11.01
CA ALA A 135 -15.29 -3.26 -10.42
C ALA A 135 -15.69 -4.68 -10.02
N ASN A 136 -15.25 -5.69 -10.72
CA ASN A 136 -15.69 -7.06 -10.54
C ASN A 136 -14.66 -8.07 -11.06
N GLN A 137 -13.38 -7.79 -10.86
CA GLN A 137 -12.25 -8.61 -11.31
C GLN A 137 -12.24 -8.94 -12.82
N ARG A 138 -13.09 -8.28 -13.61
CA ARG A 138 -13.20 -8.45 -15.06
C ARG A 138 -13.63 -7.18 -15.78
N HIS A 139 -13.58 -6.03 -15.11
CA HIS A 139 -13.95 -4.76 -15.70
C HIS A 139 -13.01 -3.66 -15.21
N TYR A 140 -11.94 -3.47 -15.92
CA TYR A 140 -10.98 -2.40 -15.65
C TYR A 140 -11.56 -1.02 -16.01
N GLN A 141 -11.24 -0.05 -15.18
CA GLN A 141 -11.77 1.29 -15.28
C GLN A 141 -10.68 2.35 -15.39
N ASN A 142 -11.04 3.47 -15.99
CA ASN A 142 -10.30 4.71 -16.01
C ASN A 142 -11.20 5.92 -15.66
N ASP A 143 -12.32 5.66 -15.02
CA ASP A 143 -13.20 6.69 -14.50
C ASP A 143 -12.62 7.38 -13.28
N VAL A 144 -13.03 8.62 -13.08
CA VAL A 144 -12.60 9.46 -11.97
C VAL A 144 -13.82 10.01 -11.26
N TRP A 145 -13.85 9.78 -9.96
CA TRP A 145 -14.94 10.22 -9.09
C TRP A 145 -14.41 11.07 -7.95
N ASN A 146 -15.19 12.07 -7.50
CA ASN A 146 -14.87 12.80 -6.29
C ASN A 146 -16.09 13.06 -5.41
N SER A 147 -15.82 13.31 -4.14
CA SER A 147 -16.83 13.67 -3.14
C SER A 147 -16.25 14.59 -2.07
N ASP A 148 -17.07 15.49 -1.54
CA ASP A 148 -16.72 16.35 -0.40
C ASP A 148 -17.41 15.93 0.91
N ASP A 149 -18.26 14.89 0.86
CA ASP A 149 -19.04 14.38 1.99
C ASP A 149 -19.05 12.85 2.14
N GLY A 150 -18.50 12.11 1.16
CA GLY A 150 -18.51 10.64 1.09
C GLY A 150 -19.85 10.03 0.70
N LYS A 151 -20.92 10.81 0.67
CA LYS A 151 -22.28 10.37 0.36
C LYS A 151 -22.66 10.63 -1.08
N THR A 152 -22.36 11.82 -1.56
CA THR A 152 -22.64 12.28 -2.92
C THR A 152 -21.36 12.25 -3.74
N TRP A 153 -21.38 11.54 -4.85
CA TRP A 153 -20.21 11.38 -5.71
C TRP A 153 -20.43 12.00 -7.08
N ASN A 154 -19.46 12.73 -7.56
CA ASN A 154 -19.47 13.35 -8.88
C ASN A 154 -18.59 12.53 -9.83
N TYR A 155 -19.17 12.12 -10.96
CA TYR A 155 -18.42 11.51 -12.06
C TYR A 155 -17.68 12.62 -12.81
N VAL A 156 -16.38 12.80 -12.52
CA VAL A 156 -15.58 13.95 -12.93
C VAL A 156 -15.32 13.96 -14.43
N ASN A 157 -14.96 12.81 -15.01
CA ASN A 157 -14.69 12.69 -16.44
C ASN A 157 -15.87 12.12 -17.24
N LYS A 158 -17.08 12.29 -16.76
CA LYS A 158 -18.31 11.82 -17.46
C LYS A 158 -18.38 12.32 -18.90
N GLY A 159 -18.43 11.36 -19.84
CA GLY A 159 -18.48 11.68 -21.28
C GLY A 159 -17.18 12.21 -21.86
N LYS A 160 -16.07 12.12 -21.13
CA LYS A 160 -14.72 12.44 -21.60
C LYS A 160 -13.80 11.25 -21.33
N ASP A 161 -13.10 10.82 -22.36
CA ASP A 161 -12.05 9.80 -22.19
C ASP A 161 -10.81 10.43 -21.55
N VAL A 162 -10.30 9.81 -20.51
CA VAL A 162 -8.96 10.13 -20.02
C VAL A 162 -7.91 9.48 -20.95
N PRO A 163 -6.74 10.09 -21.14
CA PRO A 163 -5.74 9.59 -22.10
C PRO A 163 -5.02 8.31 -21.65
N TRP A 164 -5.15 7.91 -20.38
CA TRP A 164 -4.58 6.67 -19.88
C TRP A 164 -5.58 5.51 -19.94
N ALA A 165 -5.07 4.33 -20.28
CA ALA A 165 -5.88 3.12 -20.43
C ALA A 165 -6.48 2.67 -19.10
N PRO A 166 -7.66 2.01 -19.10
CA PRO A 166 -8.21 1.34 -17.94
C PRO A 166 -7.16 0.44 -17.29
N ARG A 167 -6.98 0.55 -15.97
CA ARG A 167 -5.92 -0.16 -15.24
C ARG A 167 -6.26 -0.43 -13.79
N VAL A 168 -5.62 -1.43 -13.23
CA VAL A 168 -5.68 -1.80 -11.81
C VAL A 168 -4.28 -1.86 -11.22
N LEU A 169 -4.19 -1.91 -9.90
CA LEU A 169 -2.93 -2.04 -9.18
C LEU A 169 -1.95 -0.90 -9.49
N HIS A 170 -2.45 0.21 -10.00
CA HIS A 170 -1.66 1.42 -10.20
C HIS A 170 -1.44 2.11 -8.86
N TYR A 171 -0.36 2.84 -8.78
CA TYR A 171 -0.06 3.68 -7.63
C TYR A 171 -0.70 5.05 -7.81
N THR A 172 -1.26 5.60 -6.73
CA THR A 172 -1.89 6.91 -6.76
C THR A 172 -1.43 7.71 -5.55
N VAL A 173 -0.90 8.89 -5.81
CA VAL A 173 -0.42 9.82 -4.78
C VAL A 173 -0.81 11.25 -5.14
N VAL A 174 -0.73 12.15 -4.17
CA VAL A 174 -0.74 13.60 -4.39
C VAL A 174 0.67 14.12 -4.14
N HIS A 175 1.25 14.76 -5.15
CA HIS A 175 2.58 15.34 -5.09
C HIS A 175 2.65 16.59 -5.98
N ASP A 176 3.34 17.63 -5.54
CA ASP A 176 3.51 18.89 -6.26
C ASP A 176 2.17 19.47 -6.77
N ASP A 177 1.17 19.53 -5.86
CA ASP A 177 -0.21 19.99 -6.12
C ASP A 177 -0.88 19.32 -7.32
N LYS A 178 -0.61 18.03 -7.54
CA LYS A 178 -1.22 17.19 -8.58
C LYS A 178 -1.55 15.80 -8.05
N MET A 179 -2.60 15.22 -8.59
CA MET A 179 -2.87 13.78 -8.49
C MET A 179 -2.00 13.04 -9.49
N TRP A 180 -1.47 11.89 -9.10
CA TRP A 180 -0.63 11.03 -9.91
C TRP A 180 -1.25 9.65 -10.05
N VAL A 181 -1.22 9.10 -11.27
CA VAL A 181 -1.50 7.70 -11.60
C VAL A 181 -0.21 7.12 -12.18
N ILE A 182 0.37 6.11 -11.53
CA ILE A 182 1.69 5.59 -11.87
C ILE A 182 1.62 4.08 -12.07
N GLY A 183 2.13 3.56 -13.19
CA GLY A 183 2.20 2.14 -13.47
C GLY A 183 0.85 1.44 -13.50
N GLY A 184 0.79 0.25 -12.94
CA GLY A 184 -0.41 -0.61 -12.98
C GLY A 184 -0.36 -1.63 -14.09
N GLN A 185 -1.46 -2.35 -14.28
CA GLN A 185 -1.57 -3.38 -15.29
C GLN A 185 -2.98 -3.48 -15.87
N ASN A 186 -3.07 -4.10 -17.06
CA ASN A 186 -4.31 -4.50 -17.70
C ASN A 186 -4.07 -5.88 -18.34
N LEU A 187 -4.79 -6.90 -17.88
CA LEU A 187 -4.54 -8.29 -18.26
C LEU A 187 -5.80 -8.97 -18.78
N PRO A 188 -5.74 -9.67 -19.95
CA PRO A 188 -6.88 -10.37 -20.54
C PRO A 188 -7.52 -11.37 -19.58
N GLN A 189 -6.73 -12.07 -18.79
CA GLN A 189 -7.21 -13.09 -17.85
C GLN A 189 -8.12 -12.54 -16.74
N PHE A 190 -8.08 -11.24 -16.51
CA PHE A 190 -8.93 -10.54 -15.54
C PHE A 190 -9.94 -9.60 -16.20
N GLY A 191 -10.18 -9.75 -17.51
CA GLY A 191 -11.15 -8.96 -18.27
C GLY A 191 -10.59 -7.68 -18.87
N GLY A 192 -9.28 -7.59 -19.04
CA GLY A 192 -8.60 -6.57 -19.85
C GLY A 192 -8.78 -6.77 -21.34
N GLY A 193 -7.99 -6.05 -22.13
CA GLY A 193 -7.91 -6.22 -23.59
C GLY A 193 -7.25 -7.54 -24.02
N ASP A 194 -6.91 -7.65 -25.30
CA ASP A 194 -6.37 -8.89 -25.87
C ASP A 194 -4.89 -9.14 -25.55
N GLU A 195 -4.18 -8.16 -24.98
CA GLU A 195 -2.76 -8.21 -24.68
C GLU A 195 -2.46 -7.94 -23.21
N ASP A 196 -1.31 -8.47 -22.75
CA ASP A 196 -0.80 -8.20 -21.42
C ASP A 196 -0.12 -6.83 -21.40
N PHE A 197 -0.63 -5.90 -20.58
CA PHE A 197 -0.01 -4.60 -20.37
C PHE A 197 0.46 -4.44 -18.93
N PHE A 198 1.73 -4.12 -18.79
CA PHE A 198 2.35 -3.66 -17.55
C PHE A 198 2.92 -2.27 -17.81
N TYR A 199 2.40 -1.29 -17.11
CA TYR A 199 2.70 0.11 -17.40
C TYR A 199 3.96 0.59 -16.68
N GLN A 200 4.71 1.46 -17.38
CA GLN A 200 5.88 2.20 -16.87
C GLN A 200 5.68 3.71 -17.12
N ASP A 201 4.46 4.13 -17.18
CA ASP A 201 4.07 5.52 -17.37
C ASP A 201 3.60 6.15 -16.06
N ALA A 202 3.59 7.47 -16.04
CA ALA A 202 2.92 8.24 -15.01
C ALA A 202 2.05 9.33 -15.66
N TRP A 203 0.95 9.63 -15.03
CA TRP A 203 0.00 10.64 -15.48
C TRP A 203 -0.33 11.58 -14.34
N THR A 204 -0.46 12.87 -14.63
CA THR A 204 -0.78 13.88 -13.61
C THR A 204 -1.98 14.70 -14.00
N SER A 205 -2.76 15.10 -13.00
CA SER A 205 -3.91 15.97 -13.18
C SER A 205 -4.11 16.88 -11.98
N THR A 206 -4.61 18.10 -12.24
CA THR A 206 -5.03 19.05 -11.20
C THR A 206 -6.55 19.13 -11.02
N ASP A 207 -7.31 18.41 -11.85
CA ASP A 207 -8.78 18.47 -11.89
C ASP A 207 -9.48 17.12 -12.12
N GLY A 208 -8.71 16.06 -12.42
CA GLY A 208 -9.22 14.72 -12.72
C GLY A 208 -9.80 14.56 -14.14
N VAL A 209 -9.80 15.62 -14.96
CA VAL A 209 -10.32 15.63 -16.34
C VAL A 209 -9.18 15.67 -17.34
N GLU A 210 -8.33 16.67 -17.20
CA GLU A 210 -7.17 16.85 -18.07
C GLU A 210 -5.95 16.17 -17.44
N TRP A 211 -5.35 15.26 -18.17
CA TRP A 211 -4.20 14.47 -17.71
C TRP A 211 -3.00 14.67 -18.62
N THR A 212 -1.85 14.85 -18.02
CA THR A 212 -0.56 15.02 -18.70
C THR A 212 0.31 13.79 -18.48
N LEU A 213 0.82 13.22 -19.55
CA LEU A 213 1.80 12.12 -19.48
C LEU A 213 3.13 12.65 -18.92
N VAL A 214 3.62 11.99 -17.91
CA VAL A 214 4.98 12.12 -17.38
C VAL A 214 5.68 10.80 -17.67
N LYS A 215 6.64 10.82 -18.58
CA LYS A 215 7.37 9.62 -18.98
C LYS A 215 8.68 9.54 -18.20
N PRO A 216 8.86 8.50 -17.36
CA PRO A 216 10.14 8.27 -16.69
C PRO A 216 11.27 8.11 -17.69
N GLU A 217 12.44 8.68 -17.38
CA GLU A 217 13.67 8.51 -18.14
C GLU A 217 14.57 7.45 -17.49
N GLU A 218 15.26 6.68 -18.32
CA GLU A 218 16.18 5.64 -17.82
C GLU A 218 17.46 6.27 -17.17
N PRO A 219 17.96 5.73 -16.07
CA PRO A 219 17.45 4.54 -15.39
C PRO A 219 16.20 4.82 -14.54
N CYS A 220 15.22 3.94 -14.63
CA CYS A 220 14.01 4.01 -13.82
C CYS A 220 13.49 2.60 -13.44
N TRP A 221 12.41 2.54 -12.66
CA TRP A 221 11.76 1.31 -12.25
C TRP A 221 11.16 0.57 -13.45
N SER A 222 11.18 -0.78 -13.43
CA SER A 222 10.59 -1.62 -14.48
C SER A 222 9.05 -1.54 -14.48
N PRO A 223 8.38 -1.83 -15.64
CA PRO A 223 6.92 -1.86 -15.71
C PRO A 223 6.31 -2.72 -14.62
N ARG A 224 5.44 -2.15 -13.79
CA ARG A 224 4.86 -2.79 -12.62
C ARG A 224 3.60 -2.12 -12.12
N GLY A 225 2.87 -2.84 -11.31
CA GLY A 225 1.83 -2.32 -10.44
C GLY A 225 1.75 -3.19 -9.21
N MET A 226 1.16 -2.75 -8.20
CA MET A 226 0.66 -3.38 -6.98
C MET A 226 0.22 -2.24 -6.07
N ILE A 227 -0.97 -2.31 -5.55
CA ILE A 227 -1.49 -1.27 -4.66
C ILE A 227 -0.61 -1.11 -3.43
N GLY A 228 -0.64 0.08 -2.85
CA GLY A 228 0.00 0.39 -1.58
C GLY A 228 1.50 0.68 -1.64
N GLY A 229 2.18 0.36 -2.75
CA GLY A 229 3.63 0.44 -2.86
C GLY A 229 4.24 1.83 -3.02
N THR A 230 3.52 2.92 -2.75
CA THR A 230 4.01 4.31 -2.90
C THR A 230 3.65 5.21 -1.73
N ALA A 231 4.52 6.16 -1.46
CA ALA A 231 4.28 7.24 -0.50
C ALA A 231 4.96 8.53 -0.97
N VAL A 232 4.61 9.65 -0.34
CA VAL A 232 5.30 10.93 -0.55
C VAL A 232 6.01 11.32 0.75
N MET A 233 7.32 11.49 0.68
CA MET A 233 8.14 11.91 1.79
C MET A 233 9.24 12.88 1.33
N ASN A 234 9.45 13.93 2.09
CA ASN A 234 10.51 14.94 1.83
C ASN A 234 10.49 15.50 0.39
N GLY A 235 9.29 15.81 -0.13
CA GLY A 235 9.11 16.38 -1.48
C GLY A 235 9.42 15.39 -2.60
N ARG A 236 9.36 14.09 -2.35
CA ARG A 236 9.62 13.04 -3.35
C ARG A 236 8.52 11.98 -3.32
N ILE A 237 8.18 11.47 -4.48
CA ILE A 237 7.42 10.23 -4.62
C ILE A 237 8.39 9.07 -4.40
N TRP A 238 8.02 8.15 -3.53
CA TRP A 238 8.76 6.92 -3.25
C TRP A 238 7.97 5.73 -3.76
N MET A 239 8.65 4.82 -4.47
CA MET A 239 8.11 3.55 -4.93
C MET A 239 8.93 2.42 -4.30
N LEU A 240 8.25 1.53 -3.61
CA LEU A 240 8.86 0.44 -2.85
C LEU A 240 8.29 -0.90 -3.32
N GLY A 241 9.12 -1.72 -3.97
CA GLY A 241 8.72 -3.03 -4.44
C GLY A 241 7.59 -3.01 -5.47
N GLY A 242 6.59 -3.85 -5.29
CA GLY A 242 5.54 -4.11 -6.27
C GLY A 242 5.92 -5.22 -7.24
N GLY A 243 5.32 -5.24 -8.42
CA GLY A 243 5.64 -6.28 -9.40
C GLY A 243 4.58 -6.45 -10.47
N ARG A 244 4.49 -7.67 -10.99
CA ARG A 244 3.51 -8.06 -12.01
C ARG A 244 3.00 -9.48 -11.77
N TYR A 245 1.77 -9.72 -12.18
CA TYR A 245 1.21 -11.06 -12.23
C TYR A 245 1.87 -11.91 -13.33
N ASP A 246 1.82 -13.23 -13.13
CA ASP A 246 2.07 -14.18 -14.20
C ASP A 246 0.91 -14.19 -15.20
N THR A 247 1.27 -14.35 -16.45
CA THR A 247 0.36 -14.57 -17.57
C THR A 247 0.86 -15.78 -18.35
N PRO A 248 0.12 -16.30 -19.33
CA PRO A 248 0.65 -17.34 -20.22
C PRO A 248 1.93 -16.95 -20.97
N ARG A 249 2.24 -15.65 -21.03
CA ARG A 249 3.39 -15.12 -21.79
C ARG A 249 4.57 -14.71 -20.91
N VAL A 250 4.31 -14.26 -19.68
CA VAL A 250 5.36 -13.76 -18.77
C VAL A 250 5.19 -14.32 -17.38
N GLY A 251 6.29 -14.64 -16.72
CA GLY A 251 6.29 -15.10 -15.36
C GLY A 251 5.97 -13.99 -14.35
N ARG A 252 5.47 -14.40 -13.20
CA ARG A 252 5.30 -13.52 -12.02
C ARG A 252 6.64 -12.95 -11.59
N LEU A 253 6.65 -11.68 -11.23
CA LEU A 253 7.85 -11.02 -10.75
C LEU A 253 7.47 -10.03 -9.64
N PHE A 254 8.10 -10.16 -8.49
CA PHE A 254 7.97 -9.23 -7.37
C PHE A 254 9.31 -8.62 -7.03
N HIS A 255 9.26 -7.38 -6.60
CA HIS A 255 10.41 -6.57 -6.28
C HIS A 255 10.48 -6.24 -4.78
N ASN A 256 11.66 -5.85 -4.34
CA ASN A 256 11.93 -5.21 -3.05
C ASN A 256 12.96 -4.08 -3.23
N ASP A 257 13.00 -3.51 -4.42
CA ASP A 257 13.78 -2.32 -4.74
C ASP A 257 13.10 -1.05 -4.23
N VAL A 258 13.88 0.00 -4.06
CA VAL A 258 13.41 1.28 -3.54
C VAL A 258 13.85 2.38 -4.48
N TRP A 259 12.88 3.11 -5.00
CA TRP A 259 13.09 4.23 -5.93
C TRP A 259 12.45 5.50 -5.40
N SER A 260 13.00 6.66 -5.75
CA SER A 260 12.32 7.93 -5.53
C SER A 260 12.54 8.94 -6.65
N SER A 261 11.58 9.84 -6.81
CA SER A 261 11.65 10.94 -7.76
C SER A 261 10.99 12.20 -7.21
N ALA A 262 11.54 13.36 -7.51
CA ALA A 262 10.92 14.64 -7.19
C ALA A 262 9.95 15.12 -8.27
N ASP A 263 10.11 14.66 -9.51
CA ASP A 263 9.38 15.16 -10.68
C ASP A 263 8.66 14.07 -11.49
N GLY A 264 8.85 12.78 -11.10
CA GLY A 264 8.31 11.62 -11.81
C GLY A 264 9.05 11.27 -13.10
N VAL A 265 9.99 12.09 -13.55
CA VAL A 265 10.82 11.88 -14.74
C VAL A 265 12.14 11.22 -14.37
N HIS A 266 12.88 11.85 -13.46
CA HIS A 266 14.18 11.41 -13.01
C HIS A 266 14.06 10.60 -11.73
N TRP A 267 14.38 9.30 -11.81
CA TRP A 267 14.29 8.38 -10.69
C TRP A 267 15.67 8.00 -10.16
N THR A 268 15.78 7.91 -8.86
CA THR A 268 16.96 7.44 -8.15
C THR A 268 16.68 6.10 -7.50
N GLU A 269 17.49 5.08 -7.80
CA GLU A 269 17.47 3.81 -7.09
C GLU A 269 18.27 3.94 -5.80
N HIS A 270 17.61 3.81 -4.66
CA HIS A 270 18.23 3.86 -3.34
C HIS A 270 18.72 2.48 -2.90
N THR A 271 17.93 1.46 -3.18
CA THR A 271 18.21 0.07 -2.79
C THR A 271 17.72 -0.86 -3.88
N LYS A 272 18.59 -1.76 -4.36
CA LYS A 272 18.24 -2.78 -5.36
C LYS A 272 17.47 -3.95 -4.78
N ALA A 273 17.74 -4.27 -3.51
CA ALA A 273 17.11 -5.36 -2.78
C ALA A 273 17.13 -5.02 -1.30
N ALA A 274 16.03 -4.50 -0.80
CA ALA A 274 15.83 -4.24 0.62
C ALA A 274 15.78 -5.57 1.40
N PRO A 275 16.00 -5.57 2.73
CA PRO A 275 16.07 -6.79 3.53
C PRO A 275 14.74 -7.53 3.67
N TRP A 276 13.61 -6.86 3.41
CA TRP A 276 12.29 -7.50 3.40
C TRP A 276 12.08 -8.31 2.11
N HIS A 277 11.27 -9.38 2.20
CA HIS A 277 10.99 -10.25 1.05
C HIS A 277 10.30 -9.50 -0.09
N THR A 278 10.61 -9.89 -1.33
CA THR A 278 9.81 -9.49 -2.50
C THR A 278 8.36 -9.89 -2.29
N ARG A 279 7.44 -8.99 -2.54
CA ARG A 279 6.02 -9.20 -2.22
C ARG A 279 5.09 -8.38 -3.11
N GLN A 280 3.83 -8.80 -3.15
CA GLN A 280 2.73 -8.05 -3.77
C GLN A 280 1.74 -7.60 -2.70
N TYR A 281 0.93 -6.59 -3.00
CA TYR A 281 -0.15 -6.09 -2.15
C TYR A 281 0.29 -5.71 -0.74
N HIS A 282 1.55 -5.33 -0.59
CA HIS A 282 2.03 -4.72 0.64
C HIS A 282 1.65 -3.26 0.69
N ASP A 283 1.52 -2.73 1.86
CA ASP A 283 1.24 -1.33 2.06
C ASP A 283 2.49 -0.54 2.46
N VAL A 284 2.52 0.71 1.99
CA VAL A 284 3.59 1.68 2.25
C VAL A 284 2.98 2.95 2.82
N ALA A 285 3.64 3.54 3.79
CA ALA A 285 3.28 4.84 4.33
C ALA A 285 4.52 5.71 4.55
N ALA A 286 4.34 7.02 4.54
CA ALA A 286 5.29 7.98 5.06
C ALA A 286 4.74 8.53 6.39
N TRP A 287 5.38 8.20 7.49
CA TRP A 287 4.98 8.63 8.82
C TRP A 287 6.20 8.77 9.74
N ASP A 288 6.17 9.76 10.61
CA ASP A 288 7.24 10.08 11.57
C ASP A 288 8.61 10.23 10.90
N ASN A 289 8.65 10.92 9.75
CA ASN A 289 9.84 11.10 8.90
C ASN A 289 10.51 9.79 8.47
N LYS A 290 9.74 8.72 8.37
CA LYS A 290 10.17 7.39 7.91
C LYS A 290 9.24 6.85 6.84
N LEU A 291 9.81 6.05 5.96
CA LEU A 291 9.09 5.15 5.07
C LEU A 291 8.78 3.87 5.83
N TRP A 292 7.57 3.38 5.70
CA TRP A 292 7.09 2.15 6.33
C TRP A 292 6.63 1.17 5.26
N VAL A 293 7.04 -0.09 5.37
CA VAL A 293 6.59 -1.22 4.54
C VAL A 293 6.05 -2.27 5.47
N MET A 294 4.86 -2.75 5.21
CA MET A 294 4.27 -3.78 6.05
C MET A 294 3.38 -4.72 5.28
N GLU A 295 3.17 -5.91 5.87
CA GLU A 295 2.29 -6.94 5.36
C GLU A 295 2.59 -7.38 3.91
N GLY A 296 1.61 -7.89 3.16
CA GLY A 296 1.76 -8.31 1.77
C GLY A 296 1.76 -9.83 1.60
N TYR A 297 1.87 -10.27 0.36
CA TYR A 297 1.83 -11.68 -0.01
C TYR A 297 3.09 -12.07 -0.77
N HIS A 298 3.65 -13.23 -0.44
CA HIS A 298 4.71 -13.88 -1.21
C HIS A 298 4.33 -15.33 -1.53
N VAL A 299 4.65 -15.79 -2.74
CA VAL A 299 4.21 -17.12 -3.22
C VAL A 299 4.70 -18.30 -2.37
N ASP A 300 5.91 -18.19 -1.81
CA ASP A 300 6.52 -19.27 -1.02
C ASP A 300 6.18 -19.22 0.46
N GLY A 301 5.54 -18.17 0.94
CA GLY A 301 5.29 -17.99 2.37
C GLY A 301 3.92 -17.41 2.73
N GLY A 302 3.08 -17.14 1.73
CA GLY A 302 1.74 -16.60 1.96
C GLY A 302 1.74 -15.17 2.49
N ASN A 303 0.71 -14.85 3.25
CA ASN A 303 0.54 -13.54 3.87
C ASN A 303 1.62 -13.27 4.92
N ARG A 304 2.01 -12.00 5.03
CA ARG A 304 3.04 -11.51 5.95
C ARG A 304 2.43 -10.66 7.06
N ASN A 305 3.19 -10.52 8.15
CA ASN A 305 2.89 -9.59 9.24
C ASN A 305 4.14 -8.87 9.74
N ASP A 306 5.22 -8.86 8.95
CA ASP A 306 6.40 -8.08 9.24
C ASP A 306 6.19 -6.60 8.92
N VAL A 307 6.89 -5.75 9.65
CA VAL A 307 6.86 -4.29 9.51
C VAL A 307 8.29 -3.79 9.45
N TRP A 308 8.60 -3.02 8.43
CA TRP A 308 9.91 -2.45 8.19
C TRP A 308 9.82 -0.94 8.06
N TYR A 309 10.86 -0.23 8.50
CA TYR A 309 10.93 1.21 8.34
C TYR A 309 12.34 1.69 8.01
N SER A 310 12.41 2.84 7.36
CA SER A 310 13.65 3.50 6.95
C SER A 310 13.49 5.01 6.93
N ALA A 311 14.51 5.76 7.35
CA ALA A 311 14.51 7.22 7.26
C ALA A 311 15.00 7.73 5.89
N ASP A 312 15.71 6.90 5.12
CA ASP A 312 16.43 7.30 3.90
C ASP A 312 16.16 6.39 2.69
N GLY A 313 15.44 5.28 2.88
CA GLY A 313 15.18 4.29 1.83
C GLY A 313 16.36 3.34 1.57
N VAL A 314 17.45 3.43 2.33
CA VAL A 314 18.67 2.61 2.20
C VAL A 314 18.83 1.68 3.38
N GLU A 315 18.86 2.24 4.58
CA GLU A 315 19.00 1.48 5.82
C GLU A 315 17.61 1.16 6.38
N TRP A 316 17.32 -0.15 6.49
CA TRP A 316 16.02 -0.65 6.92
C TRP A 316 16.11 -1.38 8.24
N LYS A 317 15.10 -1.17 9.08
CA LYS A 317 14.94 -1.83 10.38
C LYS A 317 13.59 -2.52 10.43
N GLU A 318 13.57 -3.72 11.00
CA GLU A 318 12.32 -4.44 11.28
C GLU A 318 11.76 -4.00 12.63
N LEU A 319 10.47 -3.68 12.69
CA LEU A 319 9.74 -3.50 13.93
C LEU A 319 9.22 -4.88 14.39
N PRO A 320 9.76 -5.45 15.47
CA PRO A 320 9.39 -6.79 15.89
C PRO A 320 8.02 -6.84 16.58
N ASN A 321 7.50 -8.05 16.76
CA ASN A 321 6.34 -8.34 17.60
C ASN A 321 5.04 -7.68 17.13
N THR A 322 4.75 -7.70 15.82
CA THR A 322 3.47 -7.28 15.28
C THR A 322 2.33 -8.15 15.82
N PRO A 323 1.29 -7.55 16.43
CA PRO A 323 0.25 -8.32 17.13
C PRO A 323 -0.88 -8.83 16.22
N TRP A 324 -0.96 -8.32 14.98
CA TRP A 324 -2.02 -8.66 14.03
C TRP A 324 -1.65 -9.86 13.16
N LYS A 325 -2.68 -10.55 12.65
CA LYS A 325 -2.50 -11.74 11.81
C LYS A 325 -1.92 -11.37 10.44
N PRO A 326 -1.10 -12.28 9.85
CA PRO A 326 -0.60 -12.10 8.48
C PRO A 326 -1.73 -11.77 7.50
N ARG A 327 -1.51 -10.77 6.65
CA ARG A 327 -2.46 -10.28 5.66
C ARG A 327 -1.75 -9.67 4.45
N HIS A 328 -2.52 -9.32 3.43
CA HIS A 328 -2.12 -8.44 2.34
C HIS A 328 -3.29 -7.53 1.97
N ALA A 329 -3.01 -6.49 1.19
CA ALA A 329 -4.00 -5.52 0.74
C ALA A 329 -4.87 -4.98 1.88
N ALA A 330 -4.27 -4.71 3.03
CA ALA A 330 -4.88 -3.87 4.05
C ALA A 330 -5.03 -2.45 3.51
N SER A 331 -5.35 -1.53 4.35
CA SER A 331 -5.44 -0.12 3.96
C SER A 331 -4.74 0.72 5.01
N LEU A 332 -3.70 1.45 4.60
CA LEU A 332 -2.92 2.32 5.49
C LEU A 332 -3.27 3.79 5.30
N VAL A 333 -3.32 4.51 6.39
CA VAL A 333 -3.46 5.96 6.37
C VAL A 333 -2.83 6.61 7.61
N VAL A 334 -2.25 7.79 7.42
CA VAL A 334 -1.87 8.66 8.53
C VAL A 334 -3.06 9.56 8.87
N HIS A 335 -3.57 9.42 10.08
CA HIS A 335 -4.68 10.22 10.57
C HIS A 335 -4.36 10.77 11.96
N ASN A 336 -4.47 12.09 12.12
CA ASN A 336 -4.16 12.80 13.37
C ASN A 336 -2.76 12.46 13.94
N GLY A 337 -1.76 12.35 13.05
CA GLY A 337 -0.37 12.06 13.44
C GLY A 337 -0.07 10.60 13.81
N VAL A 338 -1.03 9.70 13.62
CA VAL A 338 -0.94 8.27 13.93
C VAL A 338 -1.07 7.46 12.65
N LEU A 339 -0.34 6.35 12.52
CA LEU A 339 -0.45 5.44 11.38
C LEU A 339 -1.50 4.37 11.68
N TRP A 340 -2.50 4.26 10.83
CA TRP A 340 -3.62 3.33 10.94
C TRP A 340 -3.54 2.23 9.90
N MET A 341 -3.90 1.00 10.30
CA MET A 341 -4.09 -0.16 9.42
C MET A 341 -5.48 -0.74 9.62
N ILE A 342 -6.20 -0.94 8.54
CA ILE A 342 -7.62 -1.30 8.54
C ILE A 342 -7.85 -2.45 7.57
N ALA A 343 -8.58 -3.48 7.99
CA ALA A 343 -9.01 -4.61 7.15
C ALA A 343 -7.85 -5.42 6.53
N GLY A 344 -8.03 -5.97 5.34
CA GLY A 344 -7.07 -6.77 4.59
C GLY A 344 -7.61 -8.14 4.19
N ASN A 345 -6.83 -8.89 3.44
CA ASN A 345 -7.19 -10.19 2.88
C ASN A 345 -7.47 -11.30 3.92
N ASN A 346 -7.10 -11.11 5.19
CA ASN A 346 -7.52 -11.99 6.27
C ASN A 346 -9.04 -11.92 6.56
N MET A 347 -9.74 -10.99 5.91
CA MET A 347 -11.20 -10.78 6.01
C MET A 347 -11.69 -10.49 7.44
N GLU A 348 -10.83 -9.96 8.29
CA GLU A 348 -11.19 -9.47 9.62
C GLU A 348 -11.60 -7.99 9.56
N PRO A 349 -12.73 -7.60 10.18
CA PRO A 349 -13.11 -6.20 10.24
C PRO A 349 -12.41 -5.52 11.42
N ASP A 350 -11.08 -5.63 11.46
CA ASP A 350 -10.26 -5.11 12.54
C ASP A 350 -9.62 -3.77 12.17
N VAL A 351 -9.32 -3.00 13.19
CA VAL A 351 -8.67 -1.69 13.11
C VAL A 351 -7.53 -1.64 14.09
N TRP A 352 -6.36 -1.34 13.59
CA TRP A 352 -5.12 -1.19 14.34
C TRP A 352 -4.53 0.19 14.14
N ARG A 353 -3.73 0.65 15.08
CA ARG A 353 -2.94 1.86 14.94
C ARG A 353 -1.55 1.68 15.52
N LEU A 354 -0.56 2.28 14.88
CA LEU A 354 0.82 2.35 15.33
C LEU A 354 1.07 3.75 15.88
N GLU A 355 1.46 3.82 17.13
CA GLU A 355 1.72 5.06 17.84
C GLU A 355 3.20 5.13 18.26
N ARG A 356 3.71 6.33 18.37
CA ARG A 356 4.95 6.61 19.08
C ARG A 356 4.64 6.65 20.58
N LYS A 357 5.47 5.96 21.39
CA LYS A 357 5.34 5.93 22.85
C LYS A 357 5.74 7.23 23.50
#